data_406820ac40b57885b5627a91a9d05dd9
#
_entry.id   406820ac40b57885b5627a91a9d05dd9
#
_cell.length_a   1.000
_cell.length_b   1.000
_cell.length_c   1.000
_cell.angle_alpha   90.00
_cell.angle_beta   90.00
_cell.angle_gamma   90.00
#
_symmetry.space_group_name_H-M   'P 1'
#
loop_
_entity.id
_entity.type
_entity.pdbx_description
1 polymer ?
#
loop_
_entity_poly.entity_id
_entity_poly.type
_entity_poly.pdbx_seq_one_letter_code
_entity_poly.pdbx_strand_id
1 'polypeptide(L)'
;VAVVIAIAVILVVAVVTTIVLAANRQRANTGALSRETKSRDSGDPAGGVAVSTSTELETTGRERADDTRATYENTPAKRKRGDVVVWEPVDEEELGVSRRQFLNRGLVGVVGFSVAGFGAACLGFLWPTGSSGFGGKIAAGKTSDILDYIQSKAAPFYIPEARAYVVQYPPSDLPAAKKVYSAVTYSGMEEGFVALYQRCVHLGCRVPWCQSSQWFECPCHGSKYNRVGEKKAGPAPRGLDRFALTVSGGAMTIDTGSIQLGPPIGTNTTGQQQEGPLCV
;
A
#
# COMPACT_ATOMS: atom_id res chain seq x y z
N VAL A 1 -8.04 9.26 -8.62
CA VAL A 1 -8.55 8.56 -7.42
C VAL A 1 -9.88 7.86 -7.74
N ALA A 2 -10.90 8.56 -8.26
CA ALA A 2 -12.22 7.99 -8.57
C ALA A 2 -12.15 6.79 -9.52
N VAL A 3 -11.32 6.86 -10.58
CA VAL A 3 -11.14 5.77 -11.55
C VAL A 3 -10.51 4.51 -10.91
N VAL A 4 -9.54 4.70 -10.02
CA VAL A 4 -8.89 3.57 -9.31
C VAL A 4 -9.86 2.89 -8.36
N ILE A 5 -10.70 3.66 -7.64
CA ILE A 5 -11.74 3.13 -6.77
C ILE A 5 -12.77 2.35 -7.59
N ALA A 6 -13.21 2.88 -8.73
CA ALA A 6 -14.16 2.20 -9.60
C ALA A 6 -13.61 0.85 -10.12
N ILE A 7 -12.36 0.81 -10.55
CA ILE A 7 -11.70 -0.43 -10.99
C ILE A 7 -11.60 -1.44 -9.83
N ALA A 8 -11.20 -1.01 -8.64
CA ALA A 8 -11.13 -1.87 -7.46
C ALA A 8 -12.49 -2.47 -7.10
N VAL A 9 -13.56 -1.68 -7.11
CA VAL A 9 -14.93 -2.15 -6.87
C VAL A 9 -15.38 -3.15 -7.92
N ILE A 10 -15.11 -2.90 -9.19
CA ILE A 10 -15.46 -3.81 -10.30
C ILE A 10 -14.74 -5.15 -10.12
N LEU A 11 -13.44 -5.15 -9.77
CA LEU A 11 -12.68 -6.37 -9.53
C LEU A 11 -13.22 -7.17 -8.34
N VAL A 12 -13.56 -6.52 -7.24
CA VAL A 12 -14.16 -7.19 -6.07
C VAL A 12 -15.51 -7.80 -6.44
N VAL A 13 -16.38 -7.08 -7.15
CA VAL A 13 -17.67 -7.58 -7.61
C VAL A 13 -17.49 -8.78 -8.55
N ALA A 14 -16.53 -8.72 -9.48
CA ALA A 14 -16.23 -9.83 -10.40
C ALA A 14 -15.75 -11.08 -9.65
N VAL A 15 -14.87 -10.94 -8.66
CA VAL A 15 -14.39 -12.04 -7.81
C VAL A 15 -15.54 -12.66 -7.00
N VAL A 16 -16.36 -11.83 -6.36
CA VAL A 16 -17.53 -12.31 -5.60
C VAL A 16 -18.51 -13.03 -6.51
N THR A 17 -18.79 -12.49 -7.70
CA THR A 17 -19.70 -13.11 -8.67
C THR A 17 -19.16 -14.46 -9.16
N THR A 18 -17.87 -14.56 -9.44
CA THR A 18 -17.25 -15.84 -9.84
C THR A 18 -17.29 -16.88 -8.74
N ILE A 19 -17.06 -16.48 -7.47
CA ILE A 19 -17.17 -17.40 -6.32
C ILE A 19 -18.61 -17.88 -6.14
N VAL A 20 -19.59 -16.98 -6.23
CA VAL A 20 -21.03 -17.35 -6.11
C VAL A 20 -21.46 -18.27 -7.25
N LEU A 21 -21.06 -17.99 -8.48
CA LEU A 21 -21.37 -18.84 -9.64
C LEU A 21 -20.69 -20.21 -9.53
N ALA A 22 -19.44 -20.29 -9.06
CA ALA A 22 -18.74 -21.53 -8.80
C ALA A 22 -19.44 -22.36 -7.70
N ALA A 23 -19.86 -21.71 -6.60
CA ALA A 23 -20.60 -22.34 -5.52
C ALA A 23 -21.98 -22.86 -5.97
N ASN A 24 -22.70 -22.11 -6.82
CA ASN A 24 -23.96 -22.55 -7.39
C ASN A 24 -23.80 -23.72 -8.38
N ARG A 25 -22.72 -23.72 -9.21
CA ARG A 25 -22.40 -24.87 -10.07
C ARG A 25 -22.07 -26.13 -9.26
N GLN A 26 -21.37 -26.01 -8.13
CA GLN A 26 -21.14 -27.15 -7.26
C GLN A 26 -22.44 -27.68 -6.62
N ARG A 27 -23.38 -26.79 -6.26
CA ARG A 27 -24.70 -27.20 -5.76
C ARG A 27 -25.52 -27.97 -6.80
N ALA A 28 -25.49 -27.55 -8.05
CA ALA A 28 -26.16 -28.26 -9.14
C ALA A 28 -25.57 -29.66 -9.42
N ASN A 29 -24.28 -29.86 -9.11
CA ASN A 29 -23.59 -31.15 -9.36
C ASN A 29 -23.57 -32.09 -8.16
N THR A 30 -23.88 -31.65 -6.94
CA THR A 30 -23.87 -32.49 -5.73
C THR A 30 -25.03 -33.48 -5.63
N GLY A 31 -26.07 -33.37 -6.47
CA GLY A 31 -27.15 -34.30 -6.57
C GLY A 31 -27.08 -35.25 -7.77
N ALA A 32 -26.12 -35.06 -8.66
CA ALA A 32 -25.95 -35.93 -9.82
C ALA A 32 -24.99 -37.08 -9.47
N LEU A 33 -25.50 -38.31 -9.30
CA LEU A 33 -24.68 -39.52 -9.26
C LEU A 33 -23.81 -39.55 -10.52
N SER A 34 -22.53 -39.92 -10.37
CA SER A 34 -21.65 -40.07 -11.51
C SER A 34 -22.25 -41.10 -12.49
N ARG A 35 -21.93 -40.98 -13.78
CA ARG A 35 -22.39 -41.93 -14.79
C ARG A 35 -22.08 -43.37 -14.37
N GLU A 36 -20.99 -43.60 -13.72
CA GLU A 36 -20.50 -44.88 -13.21
C GLU A 36 -21.35 -45.42 -12.06
N THR A 37 -21.78 -44.55 -11.14
CA THR A 37 -22.70 -44.93 -10.06
C THR A 37 -24.10 -45.21 -10.60
N LYS A 38 -24.59 -44.45 -11.59
CA LYS A 38 -25.86 -44.69 -12.26
C LYS A 38 -25.87 -46.00 -13.06
N SER A 39 -24.76 -46.38 -13.72
CA SER A 39 -24.67 -47.65 -14.46
C SER A 39 -24.60 -48.85 -13.53
N ARG A 40 -24.01 -48.71 -12.34
CA ARG A 40 -24.04 -49.78 -11.31
C ARG A 40 -25.45 -49.99 -10.73
N ASP A 41 -26.17 -48.91 -10.46
CA ASP A 41 -27.52 -49.00 -9.89
C ASP A 41 -28.58 -49.43 -10.91
N SER A 42 -28.38 -49.18 -12.21
CA SER A 42 -29.31 -49.56 -13.27
C SER A 42 -29.14 -50.98 -13.77
N GLY A 43 -28.15 -51.73 -13.33
CA GLY A 43 -27.92 -53.13 -13.75
C GLY A 43 -27.57 -53.28 -15.23
N ASP A 44 -27.15 -52.25 -15.91
CA ASP A 44 -26.85 -52.27 -17.34
C ASP A 44 -25.41 -52.75 -17.60
N PRO A 45 -25.25 -53.89 -18.30
CA PRO A 45 -23.94 -54.54 -18.44
C PRO A 45 -23.00 -53.90 -19.47
N ALA A 46 -23.40 -52.80 -20.06
CA ALA A 46 -22.68 -52.16 -21.18
C ALA A 46 -21.75 -51.04 -20.75
N GLY A 47 -20.80 -51.23 -19.87
CA GLY A 47 -19.80 -50.22 -19.47
C GLY A 47 -18.72 -50.71 -18.53
N GLY A 48 -18.64 -51.97 -18.27
CA GLY A 48 -17.66 -52.55 -17.37
C GLY A 48 -16.28 -52.68 -17.99
N VAL A 49 -15.30 -51.95 -17.48
CA VAL A 49 -13.92 -52.41 -17.54
C VAL A 49 -13.90 -53.78 -16.89
N ALA A 50 -13.56 -54.82 -17.64
CA ALA A 50 -13.42 -56.18 -17.15
C ALA A 50 -12.30 -56.20 -16.09
N VAL A 51 -12.66 -55.99 -14.84
CA VAL A 51 -11.89 -56.50 -13.72
C VAL A 51 -12.18 -58.01 -13.69
N SER A 52 -11.18 -58.81 -13.98
CA SER A 52 -11.22 -60.25 -13.79
C SER A 52 -11.50 -60.52 -12.31
N THR A 53 -12.76 -60.59 -11.96
CA THR A 53 -13.23 -61.06 -10.68
C THR A 53 -13.01 -62.57 -10.69
N SER A 54 -12.02 -62.99 -9.93
CA SER A 54 -11.90 -64.45 -9.64
C SER A 54 -13.21 -64.90 -9.03
N THR A 55 -13.77 -65.97 -9.59
CA THR A 55 -15.04 -66.61 -9.17
C THR A 55 -15.03 -66.90 -7.67
N GLU A 56 -13.85 -67.03 -7.05
CA GLU A 56 -13.63 -67.27 -5.61
C GLU A 56 -14.01 -66.06 -4.72
N LEU A 57 -13.90 -64.82 -5.18
CA LEU A 57 -14.26 -63.62 -4.37
C LEU A 57 -15.78 -63.42 -4.35
N GLU A 58 -16.49 -63.87 -5.41
CA GLU A 58 -17.95 -63.74 -5.48
C GLU A 58 -18.66 -64.82 -4.62
N THR A 59 -18.12 -66.02 -4.54
CA THR A 59 -18.66 -67.07 -3.68
C THR A 59 -18.50 -66.73 -2.19
N THR A 60 -17.33 -66.24 -1.77
CA THR A 60 -17.10 -65.85 -0.37
C THR A 60 -17.92 -64.59 0.05
N GLY A 61 -18.22 -63.70 -0.89
CA GLY A 61 -19.10 -62.57 -0.64
C GLY A 61 -20.56 -62.94 -0.44
N ARG A 62 -21.06 -63.85 -1.24
CA ARG A 62 -22.43 -64.41 -1.10
C ARG A 62 -22.59 -65.31 0.14
N GLU A 63 -21.65 -66.18 0.45
CA GLU A 63 -21.67 -66.96 1.68
C GLU A 63 -21.67 -66.04 2.94
N ARG A 64 -20.88 -65.00 3.00
CA ARG A 64 -20.91 -64.03 4.11
C ARG A 64 -22.22 -63.28 4.19
N ALA A 65 -22.83 -62.92 3.06
CA ALA A 65 -24.11 -62.25 3.02
C ALA A 65 -25.26 -63.17 3.48
N ASP A 66 -25.20 -64.44 3.10
CA ASP A 66 -26.20 -65.44 3.51
C ASP A 66 -26.02 -65.79 4.98
N ASP A 67 -24.79 -65.94 5.49
CA ASP A 67 -24.53 -66.12 6.93
C ASP A 67 -24.99 -64.97 7.79
N THR A 68 -24.76 -63.75 7.36
CA THR A 68 -25.26 -62.59 8.07
C THR A 68 -26.79 -62.52 8.01
N ARG A 69 -27.42 -62.91 6.91
CA ARG A 69 -28.86 -62.92 6.76
C ARG A 69 -29.48 -64.02 7.64
N ALA A 70 -28.91 -65.22 7.67
CA ALA A 70 -29.34 -66.27 8.54
C ALA A 70 -29.19 -65.93 10.03
N THR A 71 -28.15 -65.24 10.41
CA THR A 71 -27.94 -64.72 11.77
C THR A 71 -28.97 -63.69 12.16
N TYR A 72 -29.39 -62.78 11.23
CA TYR A 72 -30.43 -61.82 11.47
C TYR A 72 -31.83 -62.40 11.50
N GLU A 73 -32.14 -63.45 10.67
CA GLU A 73 -33.44 -64.10 10.65
C GLU A 73 -33.66 -64.98 11.88
N ASN A 74 -32.59 -65.55 12.45
CA ASN A 74 -32.68 -66.45 13.64
C ASN A 74 -32.62 -65.66 14.98
N THR A 75 -32.46 -64.36 14.99
CA THR A 75 -32.58 -63.61 16.20
C THR A 75 -34.05 -63.29 16.49
N PRO A 76 -34.65 -63.87 17.59
CA PRO A 76 -36.04 -63.62 17.89
C PRO A 76 -36.25 -62.13 18.26
N ALA A 77 -36.53 -61.37 17.26
CA ALA A 77 -36.93 -59.98 17.46
C ALA A 77 -38.34 -59.97 18.05
N LYS A 78 -38.43 -59.92 19.36
CA LYS A 78 -39.63 -59.55 20.08
C LYS A 78 -39.96 -58.08 19.79
N ARG A 79 -40.25 -57.72 18.53
CA ARG A 79 -40.86 -56.46 18.16
C ARG A 79 -42.35 -56.61 18.34
N LYS A 80 -42.91 -55.94 19.33
CA LYS A 80 -44.32 -55.69 19.45
C LYS A 80 -44.77 -55.04 18.12
N ARG A 81 -45.74 -55.72 17.47
CA ARG A 81 -46.40 -55.22 16.25
C ARG A 81 -47.20 -53.98 16.64
N GLY A 82 -46.60 -52.80 16.58
CA GLY A 82 -47.31 -51.58 17.00
C GLY A 82 -46.55 -50.28 16.63
N ASP A 83 -45.23 -50.32 16.57
CA ASP A 83 -44.45 -49.14 16.33
C ASP A 83 -43.59 -49.26 15.06
N VAL A 84 -44.25 -49.37 13.91
CA VAL A 84 -43.57 -49.05 12.66
C VAL A 84 -43.54 -47.54 12.62
N VAL A 85 -42.46 -46.97 13.12
CA VAL A 85 -42.20 -45.57 12.86
C VAL A 85 -42.00 -45.44 11.34
N VAL A 86 -43.00 -44.89 10.67
CA VAL A 86 -42.89 -44.53 9.25
C VAL A 86 -41.67 -43.59 9.15
N TRP A 87 -40.66 -44.03 8.42
CA TRP A 87 -39.51 -43.18 8.18
C TRP A 87 -39.99 -41.98 7.32
N GLU A 88 -40.16 -40.83 7.96
CA GLU A 88 -40.35 -39.56 7.26
C GLU A 88 -38.97 -39.06 6.83
N PRO A 89 -38.76 -38.75 5.54
CA PRO A 89 -37.52 -38.13 5.10
C PRO A 89 -37.37 -36.84 5.89
N VAL A 90 -36.28 -36.77 6.66
CA VAL A 90 -35.98 -35.58 7.44
C VAL A 90 -35.74 -34.44 6.46
N ASP A 91 -36.46 -33.34 6.66
CA ASP A 91 -36.31 -32.15 5.84
C ASP A 91 -34.84 -31.68 5.89
N GLU A 92 -34.22 -31.44 4.72
CA GLU A 92 -32.81 -31.00 4.64
C GLU A 92 -32.61 -29.69 5.37
N GLU A 93 -33.62 -28.88 5.53
CA GLU A 93 -33.60 -27.63 6.30
C GLU A 93 -33.58 -27.88 7.82
N GLU A 94 -34.25 -28.94 8.31
CA GLU A 94 -34.24 -29.32 9.73
C GLU A 94 -32.93 -29.98 10.17
N LEU A 95 -32.20 -30.67 9.29
CA LEU A 95 -30.91 -31.30 9.59
C LEU A 95 -29.77 -30.30 9.85
N GLY A 96 -30.01 -29.01 9.60
CA GLY A 96 -29.01 -27.98 9.74
C GLY A 96 -27.82 -28.16 8.78
N VAL A 97 -26.74 -27.47 9.08
CA VAL A 97 -25.54 -27.48 8.24
C VAL A 97 -24.69 -28.70 8.53
N SER A 98 -24.48 -29.60 7.54
CA SER A 98 -23.56 -30.73 7.69
C SER A 98 -22.14 -30.27 8.07
N ARG A 99 -21.34 -31.11 8.76
CA ARG A 99 -19.96 -30.81 9.13
C ARG A 99 -19.14 -30.28 7.94
N ARG A 100 -19.31 -30.90 6.78
CA ARG A 100 -18.63 -30.49 5.53
C ARG A 100 -19.07 -29.12 5.07
N GLN A 101 -20.37 -28.82 5.09
CA GLN A 101 -20.91 -27.52 4.73
C GLN A 101 -20.48 -26.44 5.71
N PHE A 102 -20.48 -26.77 7.01
CA PHE A 102 -20.00 -25.85 8.06
C PHE A 102 -18.52 -25.50 7.85
N LEU A 103 -17.65 -26.49 7.65
CA LEU A 103 -16.23 -26.27 7.41
C LEU A 103 -15.99 -25.49 6.12
N ASN A 104 -16.70 -25.82 5.03
CA ASN A 104 -16.56 -25.09 3.77
C ASN A 104 -17.03 -23.63 3.89
N ARG A 105 -18.17 -23.39 4.54
CA ARG A 105 -18.67 -22.02 4.78
C ARG A 105 -17.75 -21.25 5.72
N GLY A 106 -17.25 -21.90 6.77
CA GLY A 106 -16.29 -21.30 7.69
C GLY A 106 -14.98 -20.91 6.97
N LEU A 107 -14.43 -21.83 6.17
CA LEU A 107 -13.22 -21.54 5.38
C LEU A 107 -13.43 -20.38 4.40
N VAL A 108 -14.51 -20.41 3.63
CA VAL A 108 -14.85 -19.32 2.70
C VAL A 108 -15.05 -17.99 3.45
N GLY A 109 -15.70 -18.03 4.62
CA GLY A 109 -15.88 -16.85 5.47
C GLY A 109 -14.55 -16.27 5.96
N VAL A 110 -13.67 -17.12 6.47
CA VAL A 110 -12.34 -16.70 6.96
C VAL A 110 -11.48 -16.14 5.82
N VAL A 111 -11.42 -16.83 4.68
CA VAL A 111 -10.67 -16.35 3.51
C VAL A 111 -11.25 -15.05 2.99
N GLY A 112 -12.58 -14.96 2.87
CA GLY A 112 -13.26 -13.73 2.43
C GLY A 112 -12.99 -12.55 3.36
N PHE A 113 -13.07 -12.77 4.68
CA PHE A 113 -12.75 -11.74 5.68
C PHE A 113 -11.28 -11.31 5.61
N SER A 114 -10.35 -12.26 5.45
CA SER A 114 -8.92 -11.96 5.32
C SER A 114 -8.61 -11.14 4.07
N VAL A 115 -9.18 -11.52 2.92
CA VAL A 115 -9.02 -10.78 1.66
C VAL A 115 -9.64 -9.38 1.75
N ALA A 116 -10.82 -9.26 2.34
CA ALA A 116 -11.48 -7.97 2.55
C ALA A 116 -10.66 -7.06 3.49
N GLY A 117 -10.17 -7.62 4.60
CA GLY A 117 -9.30 -6.89 5.55
C GLY A 117 -8.00 -6.43 4.92
N PHE A 118 -7.34 -7.31 4.16
CA PHE A 118 -6.14 -6.96 3.41
C PHE A 118 -6.42 -5.88 2.36
N GLY A 119 -7.51 -6.01 1.61
CA GLY A 119 -7.93 -5.00 0.63
C GLY A 119 -8.21 -3.65 1.28
N ALA A 120 -8.92 -3.62 2.41
CA ALA A 120 -9.16 -2.41 3.17
C ALA A 120 -7.86 -1.77 3.69
N ALA A 121 -6.92 -2.57 4.18
CA ALA A 121 -5.60 -2.10 4.61
C ALA A 121 -4.80 -1.50 3.46
N CYS A 122 -4.80 -2.14 2.28
CA CYS A 122 -4.16 -1.61 1.07
C CYS A 122 -4.79 -0.28 0.63
N LEU A 123 -6.12 -0.19 0.63
CA LEU A 123 -6.84 1.04 0.31
C LEU A 123 -6.53 2.15 1.32
N GLY A 124 -6.48 1.83 2.61
CA GLY A 124 -6.10 2.76 3.67
C GLY A 124 -4.67 3.26 3.52
N PHE A 125 -3.74 2.37 3.16
CA PHE A 125 -2.34 2.73 2.91
C PHE A 125 -2.16 3.62 1.68
N LEU A 126 -2.93 3.37 0.62
CA LEU A 126 -2.90 4.16 -0.62
C LEU A 126 -3.76 5.43 -0.54
N TRP A 127 -4.56 5.57 0.52
CA TRP A 127 -5.42 6.74 0.66
C TRP A 127 -4.57 7.98 0.89
N PRO A 128 -4.73 9.03 0.07
CA PRO A 128 -3.98 10.26 0.27
C PRO A 128 -4.42 10.92 1.58
N THR A 129 -3.67 10.69 2.64
CA THR A 129 -3.83 11.45 3.87
C THR A 129 -3.41 12.88 3.58
N GLY A 130 -4.29 13.84 3.89
CA GLY A 130 -4.00 15.26 3.73
C GLY A 130 -2.66 15.59 4.35
N SER A 131 -1.69 15.99 3.54
CA SER A 131 -0.28 16.02 3.89
C SER A 131 0.03 17.12 4.89
N SER A 132 0.23 16.76 6.13
CA SER A 132 1.01 17.57 7.09
C SER A 132 2.51 17.27 7.05
N GLY A 133 2.99 16.57 6.01
CA GLY A 133 4.38 16.14 5.84
C GLY A 133 5.02 16.63 4.53
N PHE A 134 6.22 16.10 4.24
CA PHE A 134 6.94 16.38 2.99
C PHE A 134 6.06 16.01 1.78
N GLY A 135 5.96 16.93 0.82
CA GLY A 135 5.02 16.84 -0.31
C GLY A 135 3.80 17.74 -0.17
N GLY A 136 3.69 18.51 0.92
CA GLY A 136 2.62 19.48 1.17
C GLY A 136 3.10 20.76 1.82
N LYS A 137 2.17 21.55 2.36
CA LYS A 137 2.46 22.79 3.07
C LYS A 137 2.85 22.48 4.52
N ILE A 138 4.01 22.98 4.94
CA ILE A 138 4.58 22.78 6.27
C ILE A 138 4.69 24.13 6.97
N ALA A 139 4.12 24.26 8.16
CA ALA A 139 4.29 25.42 9.00
C ALA A 139 5.73 25.47 9.56
N ALA A 140 6.48 26.49 9.20
CA ALA A 140 7.87 26.65 9.63
C ALA A 140 8.01 27.35 10.99
N GLY A 141 6.97 28.05 11.43
CA GLY A 141 6.97 28.81 12.68
C GLY A 141 6.85 30.32 12.48
N LYS A 142 7.15 31.08 13.52
CA LYS A 142 7.13 32.54 13.46
C LYS A 142 8.38 33.04 12.75
N THR A 143 8.20 34.02 11.87
CA THR A 143 9.31 34.67 11.13
C THR A 143 10.31 35.35 12.06
N SER A 144 9.85 35.95 13.17
CA SER A 144 10.72 36.56 14.18
C SER A 144 11.71 35.57 14.77
N ASP A 145 11.19 34.42 15.21
CA ASP A 145 11.99 33.39 15.87
C ASP A 145 13.02 32.75 14.92
N ILE A 146 12.63 32.61 13.65
CA ILE A 146 13.52 32.12 12.59
C ILE A 146 14.62 33.14 12.31
N LEU A 147 14.27 34.41 12.21
CA LEU A 147 15.22 35.48 11.97
C LEU A 147 16.21 35.62 13.13
N ASP A 148 15.73 35.63 14.36
CA ASP A 148 16.55 35.69 15.59
C ASP A 148 17.53 34.52 15.65
N TYR A 149 17.07 33.31 15.27
CA TYR A 149 17.96 32.15 15.18
C TYR A 149 19.06 32.36 14.13
N ILE A 150 18.69 32.74 12.90
CA ILE A 150 19.66 32.94 11.80
C ILE A 150 20.71 33.97 12.20
N GLN A 151 20.29 35.05 12.79
CA GLN A 151 21.19 36.15 13.19
C GLN A 151 22.07 35.79 14.39
N SER A 152 21.50 35.16 15.44
CA SER A 152 22.24 34.82 16.64
C SER A 152 23.22 33.65 16.43
N LYS A 153 22.92 32.71 15.51
CA LYS A 153 23.76 31.56 15.23
C LYS A 153 24.64 31.72 13.99
N ALA A 154 24.42 32.76 13.20
CA ALA A 154 25.03 32.93 11.88
C ALA A 154 24.92 31.60 11.04
N ALA A 155 23.73 31.00 11.06
CA ALA A 155 23.49 29.69 10.46
C ALA A 155 22.05 29.63 9.91
N PRO A 156 21.79 28.81 8.88
CA PRO A 156 20.46 28.54 8.37
C PRO A 156 19.56 27.92 9.43
N PHE A 157 18.28 28.29 9.43
CA PHE A 157 17.28 27.61 10.23
C PHE A 157 16.84 26.32 9.53
N TYR A 158 17.08 25.16 10.15
CA TYR A 158 16.77 23.85 9.54
C TYR A 158 15.41 23.33 10.00
N ILE A 159 14.57 22.96 9.05
CA ILE A 159 13.24 22.38 9.27
C ILE A 159 13.26 20.91 8.80
N PRO A 160 13.35 19.94 9.72
CA PRO A 160 13.47 18.52 9.38
C PRO A 160 12.28 18.00 8.55
N GLU A 161 11.06 18.40 8.89
CA GLU A 161 9.82 17.96 8.24
C GLU A 161 9.77 18.41 6.77
N ALA A 162 10.29 19.61 6.50
CA ALA A 162 10.41 20.17 5.15
C ALA A 162 11.68 19.72 4.44
N ARG A 163 12.62 19.10 5.14
CA ARG A 163 13.99 18.82 4.63
C ARG A 163 14.61 20.09 4.01
N ALA A 164 14.36 21.24 4.63
CA ALA A 164 14.72 22.53 4.09
C ALA A 164 15.53 23.35 5.09
N TYR A 165 16.39 24.19 4.53
CA TYR A 165 17.07 25.27 5.24
C TYR A 165 16.41 26.58 4.88
N VAL A 166 16.00 27.34 5.88
CA VAL A 166 15.57 28.74 5.69
C VAL A 166 16.76 29.65 5.94
N VAL A 167 17.03 30.51 4.98
CA VAL A 167 18.08 31.53 5.06
C VAL A 167 17.50 32.89 4.82
N GLN A 168 18.13 33.93 5.39
CA GLN A 168 17.78 35.29 5.11
C GLN A 168 18.27 35.69 3.72
N TYR A 169 17.43 36.41 2.96
CA TYR A 169 17.80 37.02 1.68
C TYR A 169 17.95 38.55 1.85
N PRO A 170 19.12 39.11 1.46
CA PRO A 170 19.35 40.57 1.63
C PRO A 170 18.41 41.39 0.76
N PRO A 171 17.73 42.41 1.30
CA PRO A 171 16.87 43.29 0.50
C PRO A 171 17.61 44.07 -0.60
N SER A 172 18.89 44.38 -0.38
CA SER A 172 19.75 45.03 -1.37
C SER A 172 19.89 44.25 -2.67
N ASP A 173 19.75 42.95 -2.62
CA ASP A 173 20.05 42.03 -3.73
C ASP A 173 18.78 41.64 -4.50
N LEU A 174 17.61 42.08 -4.07
CA LEU A 174 16.32 41.82 -4.74
C LEU A 174 16.30 42.19 -6.23
N PRO A 175 16.89 43.33 -6.67
CA PRO A 175 16.92 43.66 -8.10
C PRO A 175 17.69 42.66 -8.96
N ALA A 176 18.73 42.04 -8.41
CA ALA A 176 19.49 40.97 -9.06
C ALA A 176 18.69 39.65 -9.04
N ALA A 177 18.05 39.29 -7.92
CA ALA A 177 17.20 38.15 -7.78
C ALA A 177 16.03 38.15 -8.79
N LYS A 178 15.37 39.24 -8.96
CA LYS A 178 14.22 39.39 -9.87
C LYS A 178 14.51 39.03 -11.33
N LYS A 179 15.79 39.19 -11.74
CA LYS A 179 16.22 38.82 -13.10
C LYS A 179 16.45 37.33 -13.32
N VAL A 180 16.63 36.58 -12.24
CA VAL A 180 17.09 35.20 -12.28
C VAL A 180 16.02 34.22 -11.81
N TYR A 181 15.30 34.56 -10.74
CA TYR A 181 14.39 33.62 -10.08
C TYR A 181 12.96 33.74 -10.59
N SER A 182 12.23 32.60 -10.57
CA SER A 182 10.80 32.58 -10.88
C SER A 182 10.01 33.44 -9.89
N ALA A 183 8.85 33.93 -10.30
CA ALA A 183 7.97 34.73 -9.43
C ALA A 183 7.65 33.99 -8.11
N VAL A 184 7.51 32.69 -8.15
CA VAL A 184 7.23 31.84 -6.98
C VAL A 184 8.38 31.85 -5.98
N THR A 185 9.61 31.75 -6.46
CA THR A 185 10.81 31.83 -5.57
C THR A 185 11.06 33.25 -5.12
N TYR A 186 10.87 34.20 -6.00
CA TYR A 186 11.13 35.62 -5.74
C TYR A 186 10.20 36.19 -4.68
N SER A 187 8.92 35.75 -4.61
CA SER A 187 7.98 36.22 -3.58
C SER A 187 8.49 35.95 -2.15
N GLY A 188 9.12 34.83 -1.89
CA GLY A 188 9.75 34.53 -0.60
C GLY A 188 10.97 35.42 -0.31
N MET A 189 11.73 35.79 -1.35
CA MET A 189 12.86 36.73 -1.22
C MET A 189 12.40 38.15 -0.90
N GLU A 190 11.27 38.59 -1.44
CA GLU A 190 10.65 39.89 -1.09
C GLU A 190 10.25 39.95 0.39
N GLU A 191 9.85 38.82 0.98
CA GLU A 191 9.61 38.64 2.42
C GLU A 191 10.91 38.49 3.25
N GLY A 192 12.09 38.54 2.59
CA GLY A 192 13.40 38.45 3.20
C GLY A 192 13.94 37.04 3.44
N PHE A 193 13.31 36.00 2.88
CA PHE A 193 13.71 34.62 3.13
C PHE A 193 13.75 33.77 1.87
N VAL A 194 14.54 32.66 1.94
CA VAL A 194 14.57 31.61 0.93
C VAL A 194 14.58 30.25 1.64
N ALA A 195 13.75 29.32 1.16
CA ALA A 195 13.72 27.93 1.62
C ALA A 195 14.49 27.05 0.65
N LEU A 196 15.66 26.57 1.05
CA LEU A 196 16.55 25.74 0.25
C LEU A 196 16.30 24.26 0.55
N TYR A 197 16.14 23.44 -0.48
CA TYR A 197 16.07 22.00 -0.30
C TYR A 197 17.46 21.46 0.08
N GLN A 198 17.54 20.67 1.17
CA GLN A 198 18.81 20.13 1.68
C GLN A 198 19.53 19.17 0.72
N ARG A 199 18.90 18.83 -0.41
CA ARG A 199 19.36 17.80 -1.34
C ARG A 199 20.29 18.37 -2.39
N CYS A 200 21.50 17.81 -2.49
CA CYS A 200 22.45 18.14 -3.54
C CYS A 200 21.88 17.77 -4.93
N VAL A 201 21.92 18.72 -5.84
CA VAL A 201 21.40 18.53 -7.20
C VAL A 201 22.34 17.71 -8.10
N HIS A 202 23.53 17.29 -7.59
CA HIS A 202 24.40 16.36 -8.29
C HIS A 202 23.82 14.94 -8.26
N LEU A 203 23.77 14.29 -7.10
CA LEU A 203 23.31 12.91 -6.92
C LEU A 203 22.45 12.71 -5.66
N GLY A 204 21.92 13.77 -5.06
CA GLY A 204 20.92 13.68 -4.02
C GLY A 204 21.43 13.59 -2.58
N CYS A 205 22.74 13.73 -2.33
CA CYS A 205 23.28 13.74 -0.97
C CYS A 205 22.71 14.91 -0.14
N ARG A 206 22.62 14.75 1.17
CA ARG A 206 22.33 15.87 2.07
C ARG A 206 23.51 16.84 2.05
N VAL A 207 23.21 18.13 1.93
CA VAL A 207 24.22 19.21 1.93
C VAL A 207 24.17 19.90 3.27
N PRO A 208 25.14 19.69 4.17
CA PRO A 208 25.24 20.40 5.44
C PRO A 208 25.72 21.85 5.26
N TRP A 209 25.40 22.65 6.25
CA TRP A 209 25.95 23.99 6.42
C TRP A 209 27.37 23.90 7.00
N CYS A 210 28.30 24.64 6.45
CA CYS A 210 29.64 24.81 7.00
C CYS A 210 29.72 26.17 7.71
N GLN A 211 29.94 26.13 9.03
CA GLN A 211 29.95 27.34 9.85
C GLN A 211 31.16 28.24 9.57
N SER A 212 32.31 27.66 9.21
CA SER A 212 33.52 28.42 8.94
C SER A 212 33.49 29.12 7.58
N SER A 213 33.10 28.42 6.53
CA SER A 213 33.03 29.00 5.19
C SER A 213 31.76 29.81 4.93
N GLN A 214 30.73 29.65 5.78
CA GLN A 214 29.39 30.21 5.61
C GLN A 214 28.74 29.78 4.28
N TRP A 215 29.06 28.55 3.84
CA TRP A 215 28.53 27.93 2.65
C TRP A 215 27.87 26.58 2.95
N PHE A 216 27.07 26.12 2.04
CA PHE A 216 26.60 24.74 2.03
C PHE A 216 27.58 23.88 1.26
N GLU A 217 28.07 22.82 1.88
CA GLU A 217 29.11 21.95 1.30
C GLU A 217 28.68 20.49 1.27
N CYS A 218 28.66 19.91 0.07
CA CYS A 218 28.27 18.54 -0.12
C CYS A 218 29.44 17.58 0.11
N PRO A 219 29.40 16.69 1.12
CA PRO A 219 30.54 15.84 1.47
C PRO A 219 30.79 14.70 0.46
N CYS A 220 29.81 14.43 -0.44
CA CYS A 220 29.95 13.30 -1.36
C CYS A 220 30.96 13.56 -2.48
N HIS A 221 30.89 14.74 -3.14
CA HIS A 221 31.75 15.06 -4.28
C HIS A 221 32.18 16.54 -4.29
N GLY A 222 32.08 17.23 -3.17
CA GLY A 222 32.60 18.57 -3.01
C GLY A 222 31.83 19.68 -3.72
N SER A 223 30.56 19.48 -4.08
CA SER A 223 29.73 20.58 -4.58
C SER A 223 29.50 21.62 -3.49
N LYS A 224 29.73 22.89 -3.81
CA LYS A 224 29.64 24.00 -2.87
C LYS A 224 28.64 25.04 -3.35
N TYR A 225 27.91 25.61 -2.39
CA TYR A 225 26.88 26.60 -2.65
C TYR A 225 26.99 27.71 -1.59
N ASN A 226 26.77 28.94 -2.02
CA ASN A 226 26.76 30.07 -1.08
C ASN A 226 25.53 30.00 -0.13
N ARG A 227 25.42 30.99 0.75
CA ARG A 227 24.35 31.06 1.77
C ARG A 227 22.94 30.98 1.17
N VAL A 228 22.71 31.51 -0.03
CA VAL A 228 21.41 31.50 -0.71
C VAL A 228 21.28 30.35 -1.72
N GLY A 229 22.16 29.35 -1.65
CA GLY A 229 22.10 28.13 -2.46
C GLY A 229 22.53 28.28 -3.91
N GLU A 230 23.26 29.33 -4.28
CA GLU A 230 23.87 29.48 -5.61
C GLU A 230 25.16 28.68 -5.71
N LYS A 231 25.35 27.96 -6.83
CA LYS A 231 26.50 27.11 -7.00
C LYS A 231 27.80 27.90 -7.11
N LYS A 232 28.81 27.49 -6.35
CA LYS A 232 30.16 28.09 -6.36
C LYS A 232 31.22 27.15 -6.91
N ALA A 233 31.17 25.82 -6.57
CA ALA A 233 32.17 24.84 -6.99
C ALA A 233 31.58 23.42 -7.06
N GLY A 234 32.39 22.52 -7.61
CA GLY A 234 32.09 21.07 -7.66
C GLY A 234 31.19 20.63 -8.82
N PRO A 235 30.79 19.36 -8.88
CA PRO A 235 30.17 18.76 -10.06
C PRO A 235 28.67 19.03 -10.22
N ALA A 236 28.01 19.68 -9.27
CA ALA A 236 26.57 19.97 -9.37
C ALA A 236 26.25 20.82 -10.62
N PRO A 237 25.19 20.50 -11.38
CA PRO A 237 24.87 21.19 -12.63
C PRO A 237 24.16 22.56 -12.46
N ARG A 238 23.75 22.92 -11.24
CA ARG A 238 23.06 24.18 -10.91
C ARG A 238 23.14 24.44 -9.40
N GLY A 239 22.52 25.54 -8.95
CA GLY A 239 22.30 25.83 -7.53
C GLY A 239 21.32 24.86 -6.86
N LEU A 240 21.20 24.94 -5.52
CA LEU A 240 20.26 24.15 -4.75
C LEU A 240 18.80 24.43 -5.16
N ASP A 241 18.00 23.38 -5.23
CA ASP A 241 16.57 23.49 -5.44
C ASP A 241 15.91 24.17 -4.24
N ARG A 242 14.73 24.74 -4.46
CA ARG A 242 14.03 25.61 -3.51
C ARG A 242 12.58 25.21 -3.39
N PHE A 243 11.97 25.65 -2.31
CA PHE A 243 10.54 25.56 -2.11
C PHE A 243 9.90 26.95 -2.12
N ALA A 244 8.64 26.99 -2.55
CA ALA A 244 7.83 28.19 -2.36
C ALA A 244 7.67 28.48 -0.87
N LEU A 245 7.84 29.74 -0.48
CA LEU A 245 7.73 30.22 0.88
C LEU A 245 6.70 31.35 0.91
N THR A 246 5.81 31.32 1.87
CA THR A 246 4.83 32.38 2.11
C THR A 246 4.85 32.79 3.56
N VAL A 247 4.71 34.09 3.81
CA VAL A 247 4.57 34.68 5.15
C VAL A 247 3.17 35.27 5.25
N SER A 248 2.44 34.92 6.29
CA SER A 248 1.11 35.45 6.56
C SER A 248 0.93 35.64 8.06
N GLY A 249 0.58 36.87 8.47
CA GLY A 249 0.40 37.18 9.89
C GLY A 249 1.63 36.89 10.77
N GLY A 250 2.84 37.04 10.21
CA GLY A 250 4.09 36.73 10.92
C GLY A 250 4.42 35.24 11.05
N ALA A 251 3.64 34.35 10.45
CA ALA A 251 3.92 32.93 10.38
C ALA A 251 4.41 32.54 8.98
N MET A 252 5.45 31.71 8.94
CA MET A 252 6.05 31.20 7.70
C MET A 252 5.52 29.83 7.37
N THR A 253 5.18 29.61 6.11
CA THR A 253 4.77 28.32 5.55
C THR A 253 5.63 28.00 4.33
N ILE A 254 6.10 26.75 4.23
CA ILE A 254 6.89 26.23 3.12
C ILE A 254 6.03 25.20 2.37
N ASP A 255 5.92 25.37 1.06
CA ASP A 255 5.23 24.40 0.19
C ASP A 255 6.26 23.42 -0.42
N THR A 256 6.35 22.24 0.18
CA THR A 256 7.24 21.18 -0.29
C THR A 256 6.64 20.31 -1.41
N GLY A 257 5.39 20.56 -1.79
CA GLY A 257 4.71 19.87 -2.88
C GLY A 257 5.18 20.28 -4.27
N SER A 258 5.83 21.47 -4.37
CA SER A 258 6.35 22.00 -5.64
C SER A 258 7.81 22.42 -5.49
N ILE A 259 8.71 21.62 -6.03
CA ILE A 259 10.14 21.90 -6.03
C ILE A 259 10.44 22.90 -7.16
N GLN A 260 11.00 24.06 -6.79
CA GLN A 260 11.51 25.05 -7.73
C GLN A 260 12.98 24.75 -8.03
N LEU A 261 13.34 24.67 -9.31
CA LEU A 261 14.72 24.39 -9.70
C LEU A 261 15.67 25.49 -9.24
N GLY A 262 16.85 25.10 -8.81
CA GLY A 262 17.93 26.01 -8.45
C GLY A 262 18.43 26.81 -9.65
N PRO A 263 19.09 27.96 -9.42
CA PRO A 263 19.56 28.82 -10.51
C PRO A 263 20.69 28.19 -11.30
N PRO A 264 20.88 28.59 -12.57
CA PRO A 264 21.95 28.07 -13.41
C PRO A 264 23.35 28.37 -12.84
N ILE A 265 24.36 27.68 -13.36
CA ILE A 265 25.78 27.93 -13.03
C ILE A 265 26.13 29.37 -13.38
N GLY A 266 26.93 30.01 -12.54
CA GLY A 266 27.38 31.39 -12.72
C GLY A 266 26.44 32.41 -12.10
N THR A 267 25.27 32.01 -11.58
CA THR A 267 24.44 32.93 -10.80
C THR A 267 25.14 33.35 -9.52
N ASN A 268 25.14 34.65 -9.27
CA ASN A 268 25.74 35.23 -8.08
C ASN A 268 24.99 36.54 -7.74
N THR A 269 23.77 36.40 -7.22
CA THR A 269 22.89 37.56 -6.96
C THR A 269 23.29 38.33 -5.71
N THR A 270 23.87 37.65 -4.72
CA THR A 270 24.26 38.24 -3.43
C THR A 270 25.74 38.65 -3.35
N GLY A 271 26.56 38.23 -4.31
CA GLY A 271 28.00 38.49 -4.27
C GLY A 271 28.75 37.79 -3.12
N GLN A 272 28.06 36.96 -2.30
CA GLN A 272 28.66 36.34 -1.12
C GLN A 272 29.84 35.45 -1.50
N GLN A 273 30.97 35.74 -0.90
CA GLN A 273 32.21 34.95 -0.99
C GLN A 273 32.35 33.98 0.21
N GLN A 274 33.30 33.10 0.12
CA GLN A 274 33.69 32.23 1.23
C GLN A 274 34.30 33.07 2.36
N GLU A 275 33.81 32.88 3.60
CA GLU A 275 34.22 33.71 4.75
C GLU A 275 35.36 33.08 5.55
N GLY A 276 35.59 31.76 5.45
CA GLY A 276 36.66 31.07 6.16
C GLY A 276 36.98 29.72 5.50
N PRO A 277 37.71 28.82 6.16
CA PRO A 277 38.09 27.54 5.60
C PRO A 277 36.91 26.65 5.29
N LEU A 278 37.05 25.84 4.24
CA LEU A 278 36.05 24.86 3.86
C LEU A 278 35.97 23.71 4.88
N CYS A 279 34.80 23.11 5.05
CA CYS A 279 34.60 21.93 5.90
C CYS A 279 34.89 20.63 5.12
N VAL A 280 34.73 20.61 3.79
CA VAL A 280 34.95 19.47 2.90
C VAL A 280 35.64 19.88 1.60
#